data_741ca6c10909e13b44a86e7298ec2324
#
_entry.id   741ca6c10909e13b44a86e7298ec2324
#
_cell.length_a   1.000
_cell.length_b   1.000
_cell.length_c   1.000
_cell.angle_alpha   90.00
_cell.angle_beta   90.00
_cell.angle_gamma   90.00
#
_symmetry.space_group_name_H-M   'P 1'
#
loop_
_entity.id
_entity.type
_entity.pdbx_description
1 polymer ?
#
loop_
_entity_poly.entity_id
_entity_poly.type
_entity_poly.pdbx_seq_one_letter_code
_entity_poly.pdbx_strand_id
1 'polypeptide(L)'
;PEVFRAEYGFDPIHMIDLKALMGDSSDNIPGVPGIGEKTAKDLLVRFGTVADIYRDLDALDIKPGVRKKLAEGRESAQLSFDLATIHTDAPIDFAPESAAWNRDYRPELYDWFRRLGFLKLSEKWGLQPGDGAAAPEHTIAQLPSVDVTDGAALHALEQAVTAAPYVAVLAPDGLDALTLCDGKACYALAWAQLGDDYNAFLRLLFSDRVRKAGHNIKDLMRALLAEGLPTDGFVFDTALAAYLLDATAGNYDLPRLAQAYLGGEAPDAQTVWALQSVLREKMDALGMLPLYTDIELPLCPVLARMEHTGFLVDRKALYDFGESLTSAIEQLQQSIWACAGEPFNIQSPKQLGHVLFDRLMLPAGKKTKTGWSTNAAVLEKLRGKHPIIDQILDYRMLTKLKSTYADGLLKEISADGRIHTNFQMTVTATGRLSSTEPNLQNIPVRRELGAQIRNMFVASPGKVLVDADYSQIELRLLAHIANDETMIAAFRSGEDIHAVTASQVFGVPLEEVTPLQRSHAKAVNFGIVYGISAFSLAQDIGVFQSEAKAYMDSYFAKYHGVREYMDRIVAQAKADGYVTTLFGRRRDLPELKSSNFNLRSFGERVALNMPIQGTAADIIKAAMVRVDARMRAEGL
;
A
#
# COMPACT_ATOMS: atom_id res chain seq x y z
N PRO A 1 -17.05 -32.17 -30.04
CA PRO A 1 -17.47 -31.96 -31.44
C PRO A 1 -18.87 -31.40 -31.58
N GLU A 2 -19.86 -31.91 -30.86
CA GLU A 2 -21.27 -31.47 -30.99
C GLU A 2 -21.49 -29.98 -30.67
N VAL A 3 -20.92 -29.47 -29.57
CA VAL A 3 -20.98 -28.05 -29.17
C VAL A 3 -20.32 -27.18 -30.26
N PHE A 4 -19.19 -27.63 -30.82
CA PHE A 4 -18.48 -26.92 -31.86
C PHE A 4 -19.30 -26.86 -33.16
N ARG A 5 -19.91 -27.99 -33.58
CA ARG A 5 -20.80 -28.01 -34.75
C ARG A 5 -22.03 -27.09 -34.57
N ALA A 6 -22.57 -27.04 -33.37
CA ALA A 6 -23.70 -26.16 -33.08
C ALA A 6 -23.32 -24.67 -33.16
N GLU A 7 -22.08 -24.32 -32.82
CA GLU A 7 -21.58 -22.95 -32.84
C GLU A 7 -21.05 -22.52 -34.20
N TYR A 8 -20.29 -23.41 -34.90
CA TYR A 8 -19.59 -23.08 -36.15
C TYR A 8 -20.32 -23.55 -37.38
N GLY A 9 -21.18 -24.55 -37.31
CA GLY A 9 -21.92 -25.12 -38.45
C GLY A 9 -21.14 -26.16 -39.28
N PHE A 10 -19.90 -26.51 -38.87
CA PHE A 10 -19.05 -27.50 -39.51
C PHE A 10 -18.18 -28.26 -38.48
N ASP A 11 -17.46 -29.29 -38.93
CA ASP A 11 -16.64 -30.10 -38.05
C ASP A 11 -15.36 -29.39 -37.60
N PRO A 12 -14.83 -29.71 -36.40
CA PRO A 12 -13.61 -29.11 -35.86
C PRO A 12 -12.39 -29.15 -36.81
N ILE A 13 -12.28 -30.16 -37.65
CA ILE A 13 -11.18 -30.27 -38.62
C ILE A 13 -11.15 -29.10 -39.61
N HIS A 14 -12.32 -28.51 -39.94
CA HIS A 14 -12.45 -27.36 -40.82
C HIS A 14 -12.10 -26.02 -40.19
N MET A 15 -11.58 -26.04 -38.96
CA MET A 15 -10.94 -24.84 -38.37
C MET A 15 -9.71 -24.44 -39.19
N ILE A 16 -9.02 -25.40 -39.79
CA ILE A 16 -7.91 -25.16 -40.75
C ILE A 16 -8.42 -24.33 -41.94
N ASP A 17 -9.53 -24.75 -42.53
CA ASP A 17 -10.17 -24.05 -43.64
C ASP A 17 -10.65 -22.64 -43.25
N LEU A 18 -11.18 -22.50 -42.03
CA LEU A 18 -11.59 -21.21 -41.50
C LEU A 18 -10.41 -20.23 -41.39
N LYS A 19 -9.31 -20.69 -40.75
CA LYS A 19 -8.07 -19.91 -40.65
C LYS A 19 -7.44 -19.62 -41.99
N ALA A 20 -7.53 -20.53 -42.95
CA ALA A 20 -7.04 -20.32 -44.29
C ALA A 20 -7.75 -19.16 -45.00
N LEU A 21 -9.05 -18.98 -44.77
CA LEU A 21 -9.83 -17.90 -45.38
C LEU A 21 -9.73 -16.58 -44.61
N MET A 22 -9.91 -16.60 -43.27
CA MET A 22 -9.98 -15.36 -42.47
C MET A 22 -8.64 -14.89 -41.92
N GLY A 23 -7.63 -15.76 -41.92
CA GLY A 23 -6.35 -15.54 -41.25
C GLY A 23 -6.43 -15.72 -39.72
N ASP A 24 -5.26 -15.64 -39.07
CA ASP A 24 -5.13 -15.60 -37.62
C ASP A 24 -3.98 -14.66 -37.25
N SER A 25 -4.33 -13.52 -36.64
CA SER A 25 -3.34 -12.50 -36.27
C SER A 25 -2.46 -12.93 -35.09
N SER A 26 -2.91 -13.88 -34.28
CA SER A 26 -2.12 -14.39 -33.13
C SER A 26 -0.98 -15.30 -33.60
N ASP A 27 -1.22 -16.04 -34.67
CA ASP A 27 -0.26 -16.98 -35.27
C ASP A 27 0.40 -16.45 -36.55
N ASN A 28 0.11 -15.18 -36.87
CA ASN A 28 0.63 -14.50 -38.06
C ASN A 28 0.24 -15.18 -39.40
N ILE A 29 -0.94 -15.82 -39.45
CA ILE A 29 -1.52 -16.45 -40.63
C ILE A 29 -2.28 -15.39 -41.42
N PRO A 30 -1.92 -15.09 -42.71
CA PRO A 30 -2.43 -13.93 -43.43
C PRO A 30 -3.91 -14.02 -43.80
N GLY A 31 -4.42 -15.20 -44.15
CA GLY A 31 -5.77 -15.36 -44.68
C GLY A 31 -5.96 -14.72 -46.07
N VAL A 32 -7.21 -14.61 -46.51
CA VAL A 32 -7.59 -13.89 -47.76
C VAL A 32 -7.89 -12.42 -47.38
N PRO A 33 -7.19 -11.43 -47.93
CA PRO A 33 -7.39 -10.03 -47.62
C PRO A 33 -8.84 -9.57 -47.80
N GLY A 34 -9.46 -9.10 -46.71
CA GLY A 34 -10.85 -8.61 -46.68
C GLY A 34 -11.92 -9.69 -46.59
N ILE A 35 -11.56 -10.95 -46.33
CA ILE A 35 -12.47 -12.03 -45.91
C ILE A 35 -12.34 -12.15 -44.37
N GLY A 36 -13.37 -11.76 -43.65
CA GLY A 36 -13.42 -11.92 -42.19
C GLY A 36 -14.22 -13.15 -41.75
N GLU A 37 -14.21 -13.45 -40.48
CA GLU A 37 -14.80 -14.64 -39.85
C GLU A 37 -16.22 -14.95 -40.33
N LYS A 38 -17.12 -13.95 -40.32
CA LYS A 38 -18.51 -14.12 -40.75
C LYS A 38 -18.61 -14.62 -42.21
N THR A 39 -17.80 -14.06 -43.09
CA THR A 39 -17.83 -14.44 -44.53
C THR A 39 -17.16 -15.80 -44.72
N ALA A 40 -16.09 -16.08 -44.03
CA ALA A 40 -15.40 -17.36 -44.10
C ALA A 40 -16.30 -18.51 -43.57
N LYS A 41 -17.00 -18.29 -42.43
CA LYS A 41 -18.00 -19.26 -41.93
C LYS A 41 -19.13 -19.52 -42.92
N ASP A 42 -19.73 -18.48 -43.50
CA ASP A 42 -20.81 -18.63 -44.50
C ASP A 42 -20.35 -19.45 -45.70
N LEU A 43 -19.12 -19.19 -46.18
CA LEU A 43 -18.54 -19.93 -47.32
C LEU A 43 -18.33 -21.41 -46.99
N LEU A 44 -17.78 -21.74 -45.81
CA LEU A 44 -17.53 -23.13 -45.41
C LEU A 44 -18.82 -23.90 -45.13
N VAL A 45 -19.80 -23.29 -44.51
CA VAL A 45 -21.11 -23.93 -44.27
C VAL A 45 -21.84 -24.23 -45.58
N ARG A 46 -21.73 -23.36 -46.59
CA ARG A 46 -22.43 -23.49 -47.87
C ARG A 46 -21.71 -24.35 -48.89
N PHE A 47 -20.39 -24.31 -48.89
CA PHE A 47 -19.60 -24.87 -49.99
C PHE A 47 -18.55 -25.89 -49.55
N GLY A 48 -18.39 -26.13 -48.26
CA GLY A 48 -17.47 -27.12 -47.71
C GLY A 48 -16.07 -26.58 -47.47
N THR A 49 -15.04 -27.27 -47.95
CA THR A 49 -13.64 -26.94 -47.72
C THR A 49 -13.13 -25.77 -48.57
N VAL A 50 -11.98 -25.21 -48.20
CA VAL A 50 -11.25 -24.24 -49.04
C VAL A 50 -10.98 -24.82 -50.45
N ALA A 51 -10.63 -26.10 -50.53
CA ALA A 51 -10.41 -26.78 -51.83
C ALA A 51 -11.69 -26.83 -52.68
N ASP A 52 -12.85 -27.09 -52.07
CA ASP A 52 -14.14 -27.09 -52.80
C ASP A 52 -14.54 -25.70 -53.29
N ILE A 53 -14.32 -24.67 -52.43
CA ILE A 53 -14.58 -23.27 -52.78
C ILE A 53 -13.74 -22.84 -54.00
N TYR A 54 -12.48 -23.20 -54.03
CA TYR A 54 -11.59 -22.81 -55.12
C TYR A 54 -11.67 -23.70 -56.39
N ARG A 55 -12.33 -24.87 -56.30
CA ARG A 55 -12.55 -25.78 -57.46
C ARG A 55 -13.46 -25.14 -58.49
N ASP A 56 -14.57 -24.56 -58.07
CA ASP A 56 -15.59 -24.02 -58.94
C ASP A 56 -15.93 -22.57 -58.60
N LEU A 57 -14.95 -21.75 -58.21
CA LEU A 57 -15.11 -20.40 -57.69
C LEU A 57 -16.04 -19.51 -58.54
N ASP A 58 -15.95 -19.65 -59.89
CA ASP A 58 -16.74 -18.84 -60.83
C ASP A 58 -18.22 -19.24 -60.86
N ALA A 59 -18.55 -20.48 -60.52
CA ALA A 59 -19.93 -21.01 -60.47
C ALA A 59 -20.63 -20.81 -59.14
N LEU A 60 -19.92 -20.41 -58.04
CA LEU A 60 -20.50 -20.25 -56.72
C LEU A 60 -21.49 -19.09 -56.69
N ASP A 61 -22.62 -19.28 -56.01
CA ASP A 61 -23.59 -18.22 -55.73
C ASP A 61 -23.11 -17.33 -54.58
N ILE A 62 -22.19 -16.42 -54.88
CA ILE A 62 -21.58 -15.47 -53.94
C ILE A 62 -21.50 -14.07 -54.53
N LYS A 63 -21.44 -13.05 -53.67
CA LYS A 63 -21.33 -11.65 -54.11
C LYS A 63 -20.09 -11.43 -54.98
N PRO A 64 -20.20 -10.65 -56.11
CA PRO A 64 -19.07 -10.41 -57.00
C PRO A 64 -17.80 -9.90 -56.27
N GLY A 65 -17.95 -9.04 -55.26
CA GLY A 65 -16.82 -8.53 -54.47
C GLY A 65 -16.14 -9.59 -53.62
N VAL A 66 -16.86 -10.61 -53.12
CA VAL A 66 -16.28 -11.75 -52.40
C VAL A 66 -15.52 -12.66 -53.36
N ARG A 67 -16.13 -12.95 -54.52
CA ARG A 67 -15.47 -13.76 -55.59
C ARG A 67 -14.16 -13.15 -56.02
N LYS A 68 -14.14 -11.83 -56.27
CA LYS A 68 -12.92 -11.11 -56.65
C LYS A 68 -11.82 -11.27 -55.55
N LYS A 69 -12.16 -11.07 -54.29
CA LYS A 69 -11.20 -11.22 -53.19
C LYS A 69 -10.64 -12.64 -53.06
N LEU A 70 -11.51 -13.65 -53.21
CA LEU A 70 -11.08 -15.05 -53.19
C LEU A 70 -10.15 -15.34 -54.38
N ALA A 71 -10.48 -14.87 -55.62
CA ALA A 71 -9.64 -15.05 -56.78
C ALA A 71 -8.26 -14.40 -56.61
N GLU A 72 -8.21 -13.15 -56.13
CA GLU A 72 -6.96 -12.41 -55.88
C GLU A 72 -6.16 -12.99 -54.71
N GLY A 73 -6.82 -13.59 -53.73
CA GLY A 73 -6.21 -14.14 -52.53
C GLY A 73 -5.95 -15.64 -52.54
N ARG A 74 -6.02 -16.31 -53.69
CA ARG A 74 -5.88 -17.77 -53.80
C ARG A 74 -4.56 -18.29 -53.24
N GLU A 75 -3.44 -17.66 -53.58
CA GLU A 75 -2.11 -18.03 -53.06
C GLU A 75 -2.01 -17.84 -51.56
N SER A 76 -2.56 -16.72 -51.03
CA SER A 76 -2.59 -16.43 -49.62
C SER A 76 -3.46 -17.42 -48.82
N ALA A 77 -4.59 -17.86 -49.39
CA ALA A 77 -5.42 -18.92 -48.80
C ALA A 77 -4.68 -20.25 -48.72
N GLN A 78 -3.97 -20.63 -49.78
CA GLN A 78 -3.19 -21.88 -49.81
C GLN A 78 -2.05 -21.84 -48.77
N LEU A 79 -1.29 -20.75 -48.75
CA LEU A 79 -0.24 -20.56 -47.73
C LEU A 79 -0.82 -20.62 -46.31
N SER A 80 -1.95 -19.96 -46.12
CA SER A 80 -2.62 -19.95 -44.80
C SER A 80 -3.17 -21.31 -44.39
N PHE A 81 -3.63 -22.11 -45.34
CA PHE A 81 -4.03 -23.50 -45.13
C PHE A 81 -2.85 -24.36 -44.67
N ASP A 82 -1.71 -24.23 -45.37
CA ASP A 82 -0.49 -24.97 -45.00
C ASP A 82 0.03 -24.55 -43.63
N LEU A 83 0.03 -23.24 -43.32
CA LEU A 83 0.45 -22.72 -42.02
C LEU A 83 -0.50 -23.13 -40.87
N ALA A 84 -1.80 -23.26 -41.13
CA ALA A 84 -2.79 -23.69 -40.14
C ALA A 84 -2.81 -25.22 -39.94
N THR A 85 -2.19 -25.98 -40.83
CA THR A 85 -2.17 -27.43 -40.79
C THR A 85 -1.04 -27.92 -39.89
N ILE A 86 -1.36 -28.75 -38.92
CA ILE A 86 -0.35 -29.38 -38.06
C ILE A 86 0.34 -30.51 -38.81
N HIS A 87 1.64 -30.36 -39.04
CA HIS A 87 2.48 -31.40 -39.60
C HIS A 87 2.89 -32.40 -38.51
N THR A 88 2.36 -33.63 -38.63
CA THR A 88 2.64 -34.73 -37.69
C THR A 88 3.91 -35.50 -37.99
N ASP A 89 4.51 -35.23 -39.13
CA ASP A 89 5.72 -35.87 -39.70
C ASP A 89 6.95 -34.96 -39.67
N ALA A 90 6.87 -33.85 -38.87
CA ALA A 90 7.98 -32.94 -38.73
C ALA A 90 9.22 -33.71 -38.21
N PRO A 91 10.43 -33.45 -38.77
CA PRO A 91 11.65 -34.17 -38.41
C PRO A 91 12.20 -33.65 -37.09
N ILE A 92 11.53 -34.02 -35.96
CA ILE A 92 11.95 -33.71 -34.60
C ILE A 92 12.53 -34.97 -33.95
N ASP A 93 13.69 -34.82 -33.35
CA ASP A 93 14.30 -35.86 -32.51
C ASP A 93 13.75 -35.75 -31.09
N PHE A 94 12.55 -36.31 -30.88
CA PHE A 94 11.86 -36.26 -29.61
C PHE A 94 11.17 -37.60 -29.30
N ALA A 95 11.56 -38.21 -28.20
CA ALA A 95 10.88 -39.35 -27.62
C ALA A 95 10.03 -38.87 -26.40
N PRO A 96 8.70 -39.10 -26.38
CA PRO A 96 7.81 -38.71 -25.28
C PRO A 96 8.33 -39.19 -23.92
N GLU A 97 8.99 -40.33 -23.86
CA GLU A 97 9.58 -40.94 -22.68
C GLU A 97 10.69 -40.04 -22.08
N SER A 98 11.40 -39.27 -22.90
CA SER A 98 12.44 -38.33 -22.45
C SER A 98 11.87 -37.12 -21.74
N ALA A 99 10.60 -36.82 -21.92
CA ALA A 99 9.87 -35.75 -21.26
C ALA A 99 9.09 -36.24 -20.02
N ALA A 100 9.25 -37.50 -19.65
CA ALA A 100 8.62 -38.01 -18.44
C ALA A 100 9.12 -37.25 -17.21
N TRP A 101 8.17 -36.79 -16.39
CA TRP A 101 8.49 -36.12 -15.13
C TRP A 101 9.08 -37.13 -14.15
N ASN A 102 10.39 -37.15 -13.99
CA ASN A 102 11.13 -38.10 -13.18
C ASN A 102 11.97 -37.44 -12.07
N ARG A 103 11.91 -36.12 -11.94
CA ARG A 103 12.64 -35.36 -10.94
C ARG A 103 11.70 -34.85 -9.86
N ASP A 104 12.05 -35.10 -8.61
CA ASP A 104 11.37 -34.48 -7.48
C ASP A 104 11.96 -33.07 -7.26
N TYR A 105 11.16 -32.04 -7.55
CA TYR A 105 11.52 -30.64 -7.37
C TYR A 105 11.06 -30.07 -6.02
N ARG A 106 10.47 -30.88 -5.14
CA ARG A 106 9.98 -30.42 -3.83
C ARG A 106 11.05 -29.73 -3.00
N PRO A 107 12.30 -30.23 -2.90
CA PRO A 107 13.36 -29.55 -2.14
C PRO A 107 13.61 -28.14 -2.63
N GLU A 108 13.82 -27.97 -3.94
CA GLU A 108 14.08 -26.66 -4.52
C GLU A 108 12.87 -25.73 -4.46
N LEU A 109 11.66 -26.28 -4.68
CA LEU A 109 10.42 -25.50 -4.56
C LEU A 109 10.17 -25.04 -3.14
N TYR A 110 10.37 -25.90 -2.15
CA TYR A 110 10.26 -25.54 -0.74
C TYR A 110 11.21 -24.40 -0.40
N ASP A 111 12.48 -24.50 -0.77
CA ASP A 111 13.48 -23.47 -0.51
C ASP A 111 13.14 -22.15 -1.20
N TRP A 112 12.72 -22.19 -2.47
CA TRP A 112 12.30 -21.00 -3.18
C TRP A 112 11.03 -20.39 -2.59
N PHE A 113 10.00 -21.18 -2.28
CA PHE A 113 8.77 -20.66 -1.71
C PHE A 113 9.00 -20.07 -0.31
N ARG A 114 9.89 -20.64 0.46
CA ARG A 114 10.34 -20.09 1.73
C ARG A 114 11.02 -18.74 1.55
N ARG A 115 12.03 -18.66 0.68
CA ARG A 115 12.77 -17.41 0.38
C ARG A 115 11.87 -16.29 -0.14
N LEU A 116 10.84 -16.62 -0.90
CA LEU A 116 9.88 -15.69 -1.49
C LEU A 116 8.67 -15.42 -0.59
N GLY A 117 8.55 -16.09 0.56
CA GLY A 117 7.43 -15.94 1.48
C GLY A 117 6.10 -16.47 0.92
N PHE A 118 6.13 -17.45 0.03
CA PHE A 118 4.94 -18.02 -0.63
C PHE A 118 4.29 -19.14 0.20
N LEU A 119 3.90 -18.82 1.45
CA LEU A 119 3.34 -19.79 2.40
C LEU A 119 2.10 -20.52 1.84
N LYS A 120 1.15 -19.77 1.26
CA LYS A 120 -0.05 -20.37 0.66
C LYS A 120 0.24 -21.30 -0.54
N LEU A 121 1.33 -21.05 -1.26
CA LEU A 121 1.76 -21.95 -2.34
C LEU A 121 2.42 -23.21 -1.77
N SER A 122 3.25 -23.08 -0.73
CA SER A 122 3.82 -24.22 -0.02
C SER A 122 2.71 -25.15 0.50
N GLU A 123 1.71 -24.60 1.17
CA GLU A 123 0.54 -25.33 1.66
C GLU A 123 -0.25 -25.99 0.51
N LYS A 124 -0.56 -25.24 -0.55
CA LYS A 124 -1.28 -25.75 -1.73
C LYS A 124 -0.55 -26.90 -2.42
N TRP A 125 0.78 -26.92 -2.41
CA TRP A 125 1.60 -27.96 -3.02
C TRP A 125 1.99 -29.06 -2.02
N GLY A 126 1.53 -28.97 -0.76
CA GLY A 126 1.81 -29.94 0.29
C GLY A 126 3.30 -30.02 0.64
N LEU A 127 4.05 -28.91 0.46
CA LEU A 127 5.46 -28.85 0.81
C LEU A 127 5.61 -28.66 2.31
N GLN A 128 6.53 -29.39 2.93
CA GLN A 128 6.74 -29.37 4.38
C GLN A 128 8.18 -29.04 4.74
N PRO A 129 8.44 -28.57 5.97
CA PRO A 129 9.78 -28.51 6.52
C PRO A 129 10.46 -29.90 6.41
N GLY A 130 11.60 -29.97 5.73
CA GLY A 130 12.27 -31.22 5.41
C GLY A 130 12.21 -31.63 3.94
N ASP A 131 11.29 -31.05 3.15
CA ASP A 131 11.34 -31.18 1.70
C ASP A 131 12.51 -30.37 1.09
N GLY A 132 13.09 -29.38 1.81
CA GLY A 132 14.18 -28.54 1.35
C GLY A 132 15.54 -29.22 1.38
N ALA A 133 16.41 -28.88 0.42
CA ALA A 133 17.76 -29.43 0.30
C ALA A 133 18.78 -28.80 1.25
N ALA A 134 18.50 -27.58 1.77
CA ALA A 134 19.39 -26.87 2.70
C ALA A 134 18.78 -26.83 4.10
N ALA A 135 19.52 -27.26 5.10
CA ALA A 135 19.20 -26.94 6.48
C ALA A 135 19.13 -25.42 6.63
N PRO A 136 18.14 -24.86 7.36
CA PRO A 136 18.08 -23.44 7.63
C PRO A 136 19.39 -23.00 8.31
N GLU A 137 19.90 -21.79 7.95
CA GLU A 137 21.12 -21.24 8.55
C GLU A 137 21.02 -21.14 10.08
N HIS A 138 19.78 -21.07 10.60
CA HIS A 138 19.48 -21.04 12.03
C HIS A 138 18.38 -22.05 12.34
N THR A 139 18.73 -23.19 12.89
CA THR A 139 17.75 -24.15 13.45
C THR A 139 17.52 -23.77 14.91
N ILE A 140 16.26 -23.57 15.30
CA ILE A 140 15.93 -23.37 16.72
C ILE A 140 16.13 -24.73 17.44
N ALA A 141 17.15 -24.81 18.30
CA ALA A 141 17.27 -25.95 19.20
C ALA A 141 16.07 -25.94 20.15
N GLN A 142 15.33 -27.03 20.24
CA GLN A 142 14.22 -27.12 21.19
C GLN A 142 14.73 -27.00 22.63
N LEU A 143 14.25 -25.97 23.34
CA LEU A 143 14.53 -25.77 24.75
C LEU A 143 13.52 -26.56 25.62
N PRO A 144 13.90 -26.93 26.86
CA PRO A 144 12.98 -27.54 27.81
C PRO A 144 11.75 -26.65 28.03
N SER A 145 10.55 -27.27 28.09
CA SER A 145 9.30 -26.58 28.44
C SER A 145 8.95 -26.84 29.89
N VAL A 146 8.55 -25.80 30.60
CA VAL A 146 8.18 -25.81 32.02
C VAL A 146 6.81 -25.17 32.19
N ASP A 147 5.84 -25.94 32.65
CA ASP A 147 4.53 -25.42 33.05
C ASP A 147 4.63 -24.90 34.48
N VAL A 148 4.37 -23.61 34.67
CA VAL A 148 4.43 -22.93 35.97
C VAL A 148 3.02 -22.93 36.57
N THR A 149 2.76 -23.90 37.44
CA THR A 149 1.41 -24.17 37.98
C THR A 149 1.29 -23.96 39.49
N ASP A 150 2.41 -23.69 40.19
CA ASP A 150 2.43 -23.47 41.63
C ASP A 150 3.45 -22.40 42.05
N GLY A 151 3.38 -21.97 43.31
CA GLY A 151 4.23 -20.91 43.86
C GLY A 151 5.73 -21.24 43.88
N ALA A 152 6.11 -22.53 43.99
CA ALA A 152 7.51 -22.91 44.01
C ALA A 152 8.13 -22.78 42.58
N ALA A 153 7.39 -23.23 41.56
CA ALA A 153 7.77 -23.06 40.17
C ALA A 153 7.80 -21.56 39.77
N LEU A 154 6.83 -20.79 40.27
CA LEU A 154 6.78 -19.34 40.04
C LEU A 154 7.98 -18.63 40.67
N HIS A 155 8.36 -18.96 41.91
CA HIS A 155 9.53 -18.38 42.54
C HIS A 155 10.84 -18.72 41.79
N ALA A 156 10.95 -19.94 41.29
CA ALA A 156 12.08 -20.32 40.45
C ALA A 156 12.14 -19.51 39.14
N LEU A 157 10.97 -19.27 38.53
CA LEU A 157 10.84 -18.41 37.34
C LEU A 157 11.22 -16.96 37.65
N GLU A 158 10.79 -16.38 38.80
CA GLU A 158 11.18 -15.03 39.21
C GLU A 158 12.71 -14.85 39.28
N GLN A 159 13.38 -15.85 39.83
CA GLN A 159 14.85 -15.85 39.88
C GLN A 159 15.47 -15.95 38.50
N ALA A 160 14.94 -16.83 37.65
CA ALA A 160 15.43 -17.04 36.27
C ALA A 160 15.28 -15.76 35.44
N VAL A 161 14.09 -15.13 35.40
CA VAL A 161 13.84 -13.93 34.59
C VAL A 161 14.63 -12.72 35.08
N THR A 162 14.88 -12.62 36.40
CA THR A 162 15.66 -11.52 36.99
C THR A 162 17.15 -11.67 36.69
N ALA A 163 17.65 -12.91 36.60
CA ALA A 163 19.06 -13.21 36.32
C ALA A 163 19.39 -13.22 34.81
N ALA A 164 18.40 -13.37 33.94
CA ALA A 164 18.58 -13.43 32.51
C ALA A 164 19.01 -12.08 31.93
N PRO A 165 19.85 -12.03 30.89
CA PRO A 165 20.21 -10.79 30.21
C PRO A 165 19.00 -10.12 29.54
N TYR A 166 18.05 -10.90 29.10
CA TYR A 166 16.68 -10.54 28.70
C TYR A 166 15.82 -11.80 28.62
N VAL A 167 14.51 -11.59 28.60
CA VAL A 167 13.49 -12.65 28.49
C VAL A 167 12.60 -12.35 27.30
N ALA A 168 12.36 -13.33 26.43
CA ALA A 168 11.31 -13.20 25.42
C ALA A 168 9.94 -13.42 26.05
N VAL A 169 8.98 -12.57 25.68
CA VAL A 169 7.60 -12.59 26.20
C VAL A 169 6.62 -12.60 25.06
N LEU A 170 5.64 -13.49 25.12
CA LEU A 170 4.50 -13.52 24.21
C LEU A 170 3.20 -13.73 25.00
N ALA A 171 2.17 -12.93 24.68
CA ALA A 171 0.83 -12.99 25.24
C ALA A 171 -0.20 -13.21 24.12
N PRO A 172 -0.34 -14.44 23.59
CA PRO A 172 -1.12 -14.70 22.38
C PRO A 172 -2.61 -14.42 22.55
N ASP A 173 -3.15 -14.68 23.75
CA ASP A 173 -4.58 -14.57 24.07
C ASP A 173 -4.84 -13.49 25.15
N GLY A 174 -4.00 -12.47 25.21
CA GLY A 174 -4.10 -11.42 26.23
C GLY A 174 -3.22 -11.70 27.45
N LEU A 175 -3.46 -10.94 28.53
CA LEU A 175 -2.62 -10.99 29.74
C LEU A 175 -2.94 -12.15 30.70
N ASP A 176 -3.98 -12.93 30.45
CA ASP A 176 -4.37 -14.05 31.31
C ASP A 176 -3.44 -15.27 31.22
N ALA A 177 -2.69 -15.36 30.12
CA ALA A 177 -1.69 -16.40 29.90
C ALA A 177 -0.48 -15.85 29.17
N LEU A 178 0.71 -16.25 29.58
CA LEU A 178 1.97 -15.86 28.97
C LEU A 178 2.83 -17.08 28.65
N THR A 179 3.62 -16.92 27.59
CA THR A 179 4.78 -17.77 27.36
C THR A 179 6.05 -16.93 27.44
N LEU A 180 7.08 -17.49 28.09
CA LEU A 180 8.36 -16.82 28.29
C LEU A 180 9.50 -17.73 27.80
N CYS A 181 10.62 -17.13 27.42
CA CYS A 181 11.87 -17.86 27.12
C CYS A 181 13.07 -17.06 27.62
N ASP A 182 13.91 -17.65 28.46
CA ASP A 182 15.14 -17.03 29.00
C ASP A 182 16.41 -17.48 28.24
N GLY A 183 16.24 -18.25 27.16
CA GLY A 183 17.31 -18.85 26.37
C GLY A 183 17.83 -20.18 26.94
N LYS A 184 17.33 -20.64 28.08
CA LYS A 184 17.66 -21.94 28.69
C LYS A 184 16.44 -22.86 28.76
N ALA A 185 15.25 -22.27 28.98
CA ALA A 185 13.96 -22.95 29.03
C ALA A 185 12.85 -22.02 28.52
N CYS A 186 11.74 -22.65 28.12
CA CYS A 186 10.49 -21.99 27.83
C CYS A 186 9.50 -22.26 28.98
N TYR A 187 8.77 -21.23 29.38
CA TYR A 187 7.84 -21.29 30.48
C TYR A 187 6.45 -20.93 30.00
N ALA A 188 5.44 -21.70 30.42
CA ALA A 188 4.04 -21.39 30.24
C ALA A 188 3.38 -21.15 31.61
N LEU A 189 2.62 -20.07 31.73
CA LEU A 189 1.95 -19.70 32.97
C LEU A 189 0.63 -18.98 32.67
N ALA A 190 -0.37 -19.18 33.53
CA ALA A 190 -1.68 -18.56 33.40
C ALA A 190 -2.27 -18.18 34.75
N TRP A 191 -3.08 -17.12 34.74
CA TRP A 191 -3.81 -16.64 35.93
C TRP A 191 -4.70 -17.75 36.55
N ALA A 192 -5.30 -18.59 35.71
CA ALA A 192 -6.18 -19.67 36.17
C ALA A 192 -5.52 -20.66 37.14
N GLN A 193 -4.20 -20.82 37.08
CA GLN A 193 -3.45 -21.69 37.99
C GLN A 193 -2.84 -20.95 39.19
N LEU A 194 -2.44 -19.71 39.02
CA LEU A 194 -1.63 -18.97 40.01
C LEU A 194 -2.39 -17.89 40.76
N GLY A 195 -3.53 -17.43 40.24
CA GLY A 195 -4.35 -16.42 40.91
C GLY A 195 -3.59 -15.10 41.17
N ASP A 196 -3.64 -14.61 42.40
CA ASP A 196 -3.01 -13.33 42.82
C ASP A 196 -1.49 -13.34 42.66
N ASP A 197 -0.83 -14.47 42.81
CA ASP A 197 0.62 -14.61 42.62
C ASP A 197 1.00 -14.32 41.17
N TYR A 198 0.15 -14.65 40.20
CA TYR A 198 0.32 -14.29 38.81
C TYR A 198 0.35 -12.77 38.61
N ASN A 199 -0.57 -12.03 39.24
CA ASN A 199 -0.60 -10.57 39.14
C ASN A 199 0.63 -9.92 39.79
N ALA A 200 1.14 -10.47 40.87
CA ALA A 200 2.37 -10.03 41.48
C ALA A 200 3.57 -10.26 40.56
N PHE A 201 3.62 -11.42 39.90
CA PHE A 201 4.63 -11.73 38.90
C PHE A 201 4.58 -10.80 37.69
N LEU A 202 3.39 -10.47 37.17
CA LEU A 202 3.27 -9.52 36.05
C LEU A 202 3.88 -8.15 36.42
N ARG A 203 3.66 -7.66 37.66
CA ARG A 203 4.28 -6.41 38.11
C ARG A 203 5.80 -6.47 38.16
N LEU A 204 6.38 -7.60 38.53
CA LEU A 204 7.80 -7.83 38.48
C LEU A 204 8.29 -7.93 37.02
N LEU A 205 7.66 -8.79 36.22
CA LEU A 205 8.06 -9.05 34.83
C LEU A 205 8.09 -7.78 33.99
N PHE A 206 7.05 -6.94 34.10
CA PHE A 206 6.91 -5.74 33.28
C PHE A 206 7.53 -4.47 33.91
N SER A 207 8.22 -4.60 35.06
CA SER A 207 9.02 -3.52 35.64
C SER A 207 10.35 -3.34 34.88
N ASP A 208 11.11 -2.31 35.24
CA ASP A 208 12.46 -2.01 34.77
C ASP A 208 13.52 -3.04 35.24
N ARG A 209 13.19 -3.85 36.25
CA ARG A 209 14.07 -4.90 36.79
C ARG A 209 14.31 -6.07 35.84
N VAL A 210 13.39 -6.32 34.92
CA VAL A 210 13.47 -7.41 33.95
C VAL A 210 13.56 -6.83 32.53
N ARG A 211 14.59 -7.17 31.78
CA ARG A 211 14.71 -6.78 30.38
C ARG A 211 13.93 -7.75 29.48
N LYS A 212 13.14 -7.25 28.55
CA LYS A 212 12.21 -8.05 27.74
C LYS A 212 12.35 -7.80 26.25
N ALA A 213 12.27 -8.88 25.46
CA ALA A 213 12.00 -8.85 24.03
C ALA A 213 10.58 -9.35 23.77
N GLY A 214 9.89 -8.75 22.82
CA GLY A 214 8.53 -9.16 22.45
C GLY A 214 8.27 -9.07 20.97
N HIS A 215 7.01 -9.26 20.62
CA HIS A 215 6.48 -9.10 19.27
C HIS A 215 5.27 -8.19 19.34
N ASN A 216 5.25 -7.08 18.56
CA ASN A 216 4.23 -6.03 18.64
C ASN A 216 4.09 -5.46 20.08
N ILE A 217 5.22 -5.08 20.69
CA ILE A 217 5.26 -4.66 22.11
C ILE A 217 4.40 -3.44 22.39
N LYS A 218 4.15 -2.55 21.44
CA LYS A 218 3.25 -1.40 21.61
C LYS A 218 1.85 -1.84 22.02
N ASP A 219 1.30 -2.86 21.35
CA ASP A 219 -0.03 -3.37 21.65
C ASP A 219 -0.07 -4.08 23.00
N LEU A 220 1.00 -4.81 23.35
CA LEU A 220 1.18 -5.40 24.67
C LEU A 220 1.26 -4.31 25.75
N MET A 221 2.03 -3.24 25.54
CA MET A 221 2.10 -2.09 26.46
C MET A 221 0.73 -1.43 26.65
N ARG A 222 -0.07 -1.29 25.60
CA ARG A 222 -1.42 -0.75 25.71
C ARG A 222 -2.32 -1.63 26.59
N ALA A 223 -2.24 -2.95 26.44
CA ALA A 223 -2.97 -3.90 27.30
C ALA A 223 -2.50 -3.80 28.76
N LEU A 224 -1.19 -3.71 29.01
CA LEU A 224 -0.64 -3.52 30.35
C LEU A 224 -1.12 -2.22 31.02
N LEU A 225 -1.15 -1.12 30.25
CA LEU A 225 -1.66 0.17 30.74
C LEU A 225 -3.15 0.09 31.13
N ALA A 226 -3.96 -0.66 30.38
CA ALA A 226 -5.37 -0.86 30.70
C ALA A 226 -5.56 -1.57 32.05
N GLU A 227 -4.65 -2.48 32.43
CA GLU A 227 -4.65 -3.20 33.71
C GLU A 227 -3.83 -2.48 34.82
N GLY A 228 -3.35 -1.27 34.56
CA GLY A 228 -2.54 -0.52 35.51
C GLY A 228 -1.20 -1.20 35.86
N LEU A 229 -0.64 -1.94 34.92
CA LEU A 229 0.64 -2.63 35.03
C LEU A 229 1.79 -1.78 34.47
N PRO A 230 3.03 -1.99 34.95
CA PRO A 230 4.21 -1.32 34.39
C PRO A 230 4.43 -1.69 32.90
N THR A 231 5.10 -0.82 32.18
CA THR A 231 5.44 -1.03 30.75
C THR A 231 6.93 -0.82 30.48
N ASP A 232 7.77 -1.02 31.49
CA ASP A 232 9.20 -0.72 31.43
C ASP A 232 10.02 -1.95 30.99
N GLY A 233 11.30 -1.76 30.72
CA GLY A 233 12.26 -2.84 30.48
C GLY A 233 12.18 -3.53 29.13
N PHE A 234 11.36 -3.09 28.19
CA PHE A 234 11.37 -3.62 26.83
C PHE A 234 12.60 -3.16 26.06
N VAL A 235 13.36 -4.12 25.53
CA VAL A 235 14.62 -3.88 24.83
C VAL A 235 14.59 -4.31 23.37
N PHE A 236 13.55 -5.01 22.92
CA PHE A 236 13.42 -5.47 21.54
C PHE A 236 11.96 -5.76 21.14
N ASP A 237 11.63 -5.45 19.88
CA ASP A 237 10.40 -5.81 19.20
C ASP A 237 10.74 -6.46 17.86
N THR A 238 10.37 -7.71 17.66
CA THR A 238 10.71 -8.47 16.46
C THR A 238 9.95 -8.00 15.21
N ALA A 239 8.69 -7.55 15.33
CA ALA A 239 7.92 -7.02 14.22
C ALA A 239 8.50 -5.69 13.72
N LEU A 240 8.85 -4.80 14.64
CA LEU A 240 9.43 -3.51 14.32
C LEU A 240 10.84 -3.64 13.71
N ALA A 241 11.65 -4.56 14.22
CA ALA A 241 12.97 -4.88 13.67
C ALA A 241 12.86 -5.42 12.23
N ALA A 242 11.96 -6.36 12.00
CA ALA A 242 11.71 -6.92 10.67
C ALA A 242 11.17 -5.86 9.68
N TYR A 243 10.30 -4.98 10.13
CA TYR A 243 9.82 -3.85 9.34
C TYR A 243 10.96 -2.92 8.90
N LEU A 244 11.92 -2.61 9.77
CA LEU A 244 13.07 -1.79 9.40
C LEU A 244 13.94 -2.47 8.34
N LEU A 245 14.10 -3.80 8.41
CA LEU A 245 14.84 -4.57 7.42
C LEU A 245 14.17 -4.62 6.05
N ASP A 246 12.81 -4.68 6.02
CA ASP A 246 12.03 -4.61 4.78
C ASP A 246 10.67 -3.95 5.04
N ALA A 247 10.61 -2.63 4.85
CA ALA A 247 9.38 -1.83 5.02
C ALA A 247 8.29 -2.12 3.97
N THR A 248 8.54 -3.01 3.01
CA THR A 248 7.61 -3.34 1.93
C THR A 248 7.02 -4.75 2.02
N ALA A 249 7.44 -5.54 2.99
CA ALA A 249 6.95 -6.92 3.16
C ALA A 249 5.43 -6.99 3.46
N GLY A 250 4.86 -5.92 4.04
CA GLY A 250 3.42 -5.75 4.26
C GLY A 250 2.80 -6.66 5.32
N ASN A 251 3.54 -7.63 5.83
CA ASN A 251 3.15 -8.48 6.94
C ASN A 251 4.39 -8.92 7.73
N TYR A 252 4.33 -8.75 9.06
CA TYR A 252 5.41 -9.04 10.00
C TYR A 252 4.97 -10.01 11.11
N ASP A 253 3.96 -10.81 10.88
CA ASP A 253 3.45 -11.80 11.84
C ASP A 253 4.54 -12.79 12.25
N LEU A 254 4.52 -13.20 13.52
CA LEU A 254 5.55 -14.06 14.10
C LEU A 254 5.80 -15.36 13.32
N PRO A 255 4.77 -16.12 12.85
CA PRO A 255 5.00 -17.30 12.03
C PRO A 255 5.75 -17.01 10.73
N ARG A 256 5.44 -15.89 10.08
CA ARG A 256 6.12 -15.47 8.85
C ARG A 256 7.58 -15.11 9.12
N LEU A 257 7.86 -14.41 10.22
CA LEU A 257 9.24 -14.09 10.61
C LEU A 257 10.03 -15.35 10.97
N ALA A 258 9.43 -16.28 11.72
CA ALA A 258 10.02 -17.58 12.02
C ALA A 258 10.41 -18.33 10.73
N GLN A 259 9.49 -18.41 9.79
CA GLN A 259 9.74 -19.02 8.48
C GLN A 259 10.87 -18.31 7.71
N ALA A 260 10.84 -16.98 7.64
CA ALA A 260 11.76 -16.20 6.83
C ALA A 260 13.20 -16.19 7.38
N TYR A 261 13.34 -16.15 8.71
CA TYR A 261 14.65 -15.95 9.35
C TYR A 261 15.20 -17.18 10.07
N LEU A 262 14.34 -18.11 10.51
CA LEU A 262 14.72 -19.27 11.30
C LEU A 262 14.42 -20.61 10.60
N GLY A 263 13.64 -20.59 9.51
CA GLY A 263 13.30 -21.80 8.76
C GLY A 263 12.33 -22.74 9.47
N GLY A 264 11.63 -22.28 10.51
CA GLY A 264 10.69 -23.08 11.32
C GLY A 264 9.39 -22.30 11.60
N GLU A 265 8.37 -23.04 12.05
CA GLU A 265 7.03 -22.53 12.35
C GLU A 265 6.72 -22.71 13.85
N ALA A 266 7.34 -21.99 14.72
CA ALA A 266 6.94 -22.02 16.13
C ALA A 266 6.56 -20.62 16.58
N PRO A 267 5.26 -20.23 16.64
CA PRO A 267 4.84 -18.93 17.14
C PRO A 267 4.80 -18.94 18.67
N ASP A 268 5.95 -19.04 19.31
CA ASP A 268 6.12 -19.06 20.76
C ASP A 268 7.19 -18.06 21.23
N ALA A 269 7.40 -17.97 22.54
CA ALA A 269 8.40 -17.08 23.13
C ALA A 269 9.84 -17.49 22.74
N GLN A 270 10.10 -18.76 22.44
CA GLN A 270 11.39 -19.23 21.96
C GLN A 270 11.71 -18.65 20.59
N THR A 271 10.72 -18.53 19.71
CA THR A 271 10.84 -17.90 18.40
C THR A 271 11.21 -16.41 18.54
N VAL A 272 10.54 -15.69 19.45
CA VAL A 272 10.87 -14.28 19.74
C VAL A 272 12.32 -14.16 20.24
N TRP A 273 12.74 -15.08 21.12
CA TRP A 273 14.10 -15.12 21.66
C TRP A 273 15.13 -15.34 20.56
N ALA A 274 14.91 -16.30 19.67
CA ALA A 274 15.81 -16.60 18.56
C ALA A 274 15.85 -15.47 17.51
N LEU A 275 14.71 -14.90 17.15
CA LEU A 275 14.60 -13.78 16.19
C LEU A 275 15.35 -12.53 16.67
N GLN A 276 15.41 -12.28 18.00
CA GLN A 276 16.05 -11.09 18.54
C GLN A 276 17.53 -11.00 18.10
N SER A 277 18.31 -12.07 18.20
CA SER A 277 19.72 -12.08 17.81
C SER A 277 19.88 -11.93 16.30
N VAL A 278 19.13 -12.69 15.51
CA VAL A 278 19.22 -12.68 14.04
C VAL A 278 18.85 -11.33 13.45
N LEU A 279 17.73 -10.76 13.90
CA LEU A 279 17.26 -9.46 13.39
C LEU A 279 18.19 -8.33 13.83
N ARG A 280 18.70 -8.39 15.07
CA ARG A 280 19.66 -7.42 15.59
C ARG A 280 20.95 -7.42 14.77
N GLU A 281 21.53 -8.60 14.49
CA GLU A 281 22.74 -8.74 13.68
C GLU A 281 22.54 -8.17 12.26
N LYS A 282 21.40 -8.47 11.64
CA LYS A 282 21.07 -7.92 10.31
C LYS A 282 20.90 -6.40 10.31
N MET A 283 20.27 -5.83 11.34
CA MET A 283 20.15 -4.37 11.47
C MET A 283 21.52 -3.72 11.72
N ASP A 284 22.40 -4.35 12.50
CA ASP A 284 23.76 -3.87 12.76
C ASP A 284 24.58 -3.83 11.47
N ALA A 285 24.55 -4.92 10.71
CA ALA A 285 25.23 -5.02 9.41
C ALA A 285 24.77 -3.94 8.40
N LEU A 286 23.53 -3.45 8.51
CA LEU A 286 22.99 -2.38 7.68
C LEU A 286 23.10 -0.98 8.31
N GLY A 287 23.71 -0.85 9.51
CA GLY A 287 23.85 0.42 10.24
C GLY A 287 22.53 1.01 10.76
N MET A 288 21.48 0.20 10.92
CA MET A 288 20.15 0.65 11.34
C MET A 288 19.88 0.54 12.85
N LEU A 289 20.81 -0.04 13.64
CA LEU A 289 20.62 -0.16 15.09
C LEU A 289 20.38 1.19 15.79
N PRO A 290 21.09 2.29 15.48
CA PRO A 290 20.81 3.58 16.12
C PRO A 290 19.38 4.08 15.84
N LEU A 291 18.89 3.94 14.61
CA LEU A 291 17.51 4.28 14.28
C LEU A 291 16.51 3.47 15.12
N TYR A 292 16.79 2.17 15.27
CA TYR A 292 15.95 1.27 16.04
C TYR A 292 15.97 1.61 17.54
N THR A 293 17.16 1.73 18.14
CA THR A 293 17.32 1.90 19.60
C THR A 293 16.98 3.30 20.08
N ASP A 294 17.23 4.34 19.27
CA ASP A 294 17.11 5.73 19.71
C ASP A 294 15.79 6.40 19.28
N ILE A 295 15.11 5.83 18.28
CA ILE A 295 13.87 6.41 17.73
C ILE A 295 12.71 5.42 17.77
N GLU A 296 12.83 4.26 17.08
CA GLU A 296 11.67 3.40 16.86
C GLU A 296 11.21 2.67 18.13
N LEU A 297 12.13 2.02 18.82
CA LEU A 297 11.80 1.30 20.05
C LEU A 297 11.32 2.25 21.18
N PRO A 298 11.97 3.39 21.47
CA PRO A 298 11.50 4.35 22.46
C PRO A 298 10.15 4.99 22.13
N LEU A 299 9.73 4.97 20.86
CA LEU A 299 8.41 5.48 20.45
C LEU A 299 7.27 4.54 20.86
N CYS A 300 7.49 3.24 20.99
CA CYS A 300 6.44 2.28 21.37
C CYS A 300 5.69 2.66 22.66
N PRO A 301 6.34 2.94 23.80
CA PRO A 301 5.64 3.34 25.01
C PRO A 301 4.97 4.72 24.89
N VAL A 302 5.47 5.63 24.05
CA VAL A 302 4.82 6.93 23.78
C VAL A 302 3.48 6.70 23.10
N LEU A 303 3.47 5.94 22.01
CA LEU A 303 2.26 5.63 21.27
C LEU A 303 1.25 4.81 22.09
N ALA A 304 1.73 3.83 22.86
CA ALA A 304 0.86 3.05 23.75
C ALA A 304 0.13 3.94 24.75
N ARG A 305 0.82 4.92 25.35
CA ARG A 305 0.18 5.91 26.27
C ARG A 305 -0.79 6.83 25.52
N MET A 306 -0.44 7.31 24.34
CA MET A 306 -1.34 8.13 23.51
C MET A 306 -2.62 7.36 23.18
N GLU A 307 -2.52 6.11 22.77
CA GLU A 307 -3.66 5.24 22.48
C GLU A 307 -4.48 4.95 23.74
N HIS A 308 -3.84 4.68 24.85
CA HIS A 308 -4.51 4.45 26.13
C HIS A 308 -5.23 5.71 26.64
N THR A 309 -4.61 6.88 26.51
CA THR A 309 -5.21 8.16 26.91
C THR A 309 -6.39 8.53 26.03
N GLY A 310 -6.31 8.31 24.72
CA GLY A 310 -7.33 8.70 23.76
C GLY A 310 -7.58 10.21 23.71
N PHE A 311 -8.58 10.61 22.91
CA PHE A 311 -8.94 12.02 22.71
C PHE A 311 -10.40 12.26 23.11
N LEU A 312 -10.65 13.19 24.03
CA LEU A 312 -12.00 13.52 24.50
C LEU A 312 -12.81 14.18 23.38
N VAL A 313 -14.07 13.72 23.20
CA VAL A 313 -14.96 14.21 22.16
C VAL A 313 -16.25 14.73 22.76
N ASP A 314 -16.70 15.91 22.33
CA ASP A 314 -18.04 16.40 22.59
C ASP A 314 -19.06 15.59 21.77
N ARG A 315 -19.55 14.52 22.41
CA ARG A 315 -20.52 13.60 21.79
C ARG A 315 -21.79 14.31 21.33
N LYS A 316 -22.26 15.30 22.10
CA LYS A 316 -23.47 16.02 21.73
C LYS A 316 -23.24 16.89 20.52
N ALA A 317 -22.17 17.67 20.49
CA ALA A 317 -21.83 18.50 19.34
C ALA A 317 -21.64 17.67 18.06
N LEU A 318 -21.00 16.49 18.18
CA LEU A 318 -20.80 15.58 17.05
C LEU A 318 -22.12 14.99 16.53
N TYR A 319 -23.04 14.64 17.42
CA TYR A 319 -24.38 14.18 17.06
C TYR A 319 -25.18 15.28 16.36
N ASP A 320 -25.25 16.47 16.96
CA ASP A 320 -25.97 17.62 16.42
C ASP A 320 -25.43 18.02 15.03
N PHE A 321 -24.14 17.94 14.83
CA PHE A 321 -23.51 18.14 13.52
C PHE A 321 -23.97 17.08 12.51
N GLY A 322 -23.96 15.79 12.87
CA GLY A 322 -24.44 14.72 12.01
C GLY A 322 -25.90 14.92 11.58
N GLU A 323 -26.75 15.35 12.51
CA GLU A 323 -28.17 15.65 12.20
C GLU A 323 -28.32 16.87 11.29
N SER A 324 -27.49 17.91 11.48
CA SER A 324 -27.52 19.09 10.60
C SER A 324 -27.24 18.77 9.14
N LEU A 325 -26.43 17.75 8.87
CA LEU A 325 -26.10 17.31 7.50
C LEU A 325 -27.27 16.54 6.85
N THR A 326 -28.15 15.91 7.63
CA THR A 326 -29.23 15.05 7.12
C THR A 326 -30.15 15.81 6.18
N SER A 327 -30.64 16.98 6.60
CA SER A 327 -31.53 17.82 5.80
C SER A 327 -30.90 18.25 4.47
N ALA A 328 -29.62 18.65 4.49
CA ALA A 328 -28.91 19.05 3.27
C ALA A 328 -28.69 17.86 2.31
N ILE A 329 -28.41 16.68 2.84
CA ILE A 329 -28.26 15.45 2.05
C ILE A 329 -29.57 15.07 1.38
N GLU A 330 -30.70 15.15 2.12
CA GLU A 330 -32.04 14.85 1.60
C GLU A 330 -32.44 15.83 0.50
N GLN A 331 -32.20 17.13 0.69
CA GLN A 331 -32.49 18.15 -0.33
C GLN A 331 -31.67 17.91 -1.60
N LEU A 332 -30.36 17.62 -1.48
CA LEU A 332 -29.52 17.29 -2.62
C LEU A 332 -30.01 16.02 -3.33
N GLN A 333 -30.41 15.01 -2.58
CA GLN A 333 -30.95 13.77 -3.13
C GLN A 333 -32.19 14.01 -3.98
N GLN A 334 -33.14 14.81 -3.48
CA GLN A 334 -34.36 15.18 -4.23
C GLN A 334 -34.01 15.98 -5.48
N SER A 335 -33.08 16.93 -5.38
CA SER A 335 -32.63 17.72 -6.51
C SER A 335 -31.93 16.89 -7.58
N ILE A 336 -31.11 15.93 -7.18
CA ILE A 336 -30.42 14.99 -8.08
C ILE A 336 -31.46 14.10 -8.80
N TRP A 337 -32.47 13.58 -8.09
CA TRP A 337 -33.52 12.78 -8.69
C TRP A 337 -34.39 13.59 -9.65
N ALA A 338 -34.66 14.85 -9.31
CA ALA A 338 -35.37 15.77 -10.23
C ALA A 338 -34.55 16.00 -11.52
N CYS A 339 -33.26 16.23 -11.42
CA CYS A 339 -32.35 16.35 -12.57
C CYS A 339 -32.27 15.05 -13.40
N ALA A 340 -32.32 13.90 -12.76
CA ALA A 340 -32.28 12.59 -13.40
C ALA A 340 -33.62 12.19 -14.00
N GLY A 341 -34.73 12.75 -13.49
CA GLY A 341 -36.12 12.43 -13.87
C GLY A 341 -36.66 11.13 -13.26
N GLU A 342 -35.92 10.50 -12.33
CA GLU A 342 -36.32 9.31 -11.57
C GLU A 342 -35.49 9.13 -10.29
N PRO A 343 -36.06 8.48 -9.26
CA PRO A 343 -35.28 8.05 -8.10
C PRO A 343 -34.30 6.92 -8.48
N PHE A 344 -33.07 7.00 -7.95
CA PHE A 344 -32.06 5.96 -8.09
C PHE A 344 -31.07 6.01 -6.90
N ASN A 345 -30.27 4.97 -6.73
CA ASN A 345 -29.23 4.96 -5.71
C ASN A 345 -27.99 5.73 -6.21
N ILE A 346 -27.82 6.97 -5.71
CA ILE A 346 -26.72 7.89 -6.08
C ILE A 346 -25.34 7.32 -5.67
N GLN A 347 -25.30 6.48 -4.63
CA GLN A 347 -24.08 5.83 -4.17
C GLN A 347 -23.70 4.60 -4.99
N SER A 348 -24.60 4.07 -5.83
CA SER A 348 -24.32 2.97 -6.72
C SER A 348 -23.57 3.45 -7.97
N PRO A 349 -22.27 3.11 -8.18
CA PRO A 349 -21.55 3.53 -9.36
C PRO A 349 -22.20 3.08 -10.68
N LYS A 350 -22.88 1.90 -10.64
CA LYS A 350 -23.57 1.34 -11.81
C LYS A 350 -24.80 2.17 -12.18
N GLN A 351 -25.66 2.48 -11.21
CA GLN A 351 -26.87 3.27 -11.46
C GLN A 351 -26.52 4.72 -11.82
N LEU A 352 -25.59 5.31 -11.09
CA LEU A 352 -25.12 6.65 -11.39
C LEU A 352 -24.48 6.74 -12.77
N GLY A 353 -23.65 5.76 -13.15
CA GLY A 353 -23.04 5.71 -14.48
C GLY A 353 -24.09 5.62 -15.59
N HIS A 354 -25.15 4.81 -15.39
CA HIS A 354 -26.27 4.73 -16.30
C HIS A 354 -26.99 6.09 -16.44
N VAL A 355 -27.32 6.75 -15.35
CA VAL A 355 -27.99 8.06 -15.38
C VAL A 355 -27.14 9.10 -16.11
N LEU A 356 -25.84 9.22 -15.77
CA LEU A 356 -24.99 10.26 -16.34
C LEU A 356 -24.66 10.04 -17.82
N PHE A 357 -24.32 8.81 -18.22
CA PHE A 357 -23.72 8.55 -19.52
C PHE A 357 -24.69 7.92 -20.54
N ASP A 358 -25.66 7.13 -20.08
CA ASP A 358 -26.60 6.49 -20.98
C ASP A 358 -27.91 7.30 -21.12
N ARG A 359 -28.34 7.99 -20.04
CA ARG A 359 -29.60 8.77 -20.04
C ARG A 359 -29.39 10.26 -20.30
N LEU A 360 -28.52 10.91 -19.52
CA LEU A 360 -28.20 12.34 -19.71
C LEU A 360 -27.18 12.59 -20.81
N MET A 361 -26.62 11.53 -21.41
CA MET A 361 -25.70 11.58 -22.55
C MET A 361 -24.50 12.50 -22.32
N LEU A 362 -24.03 12.60 -21.08
CA LEU A 362 -22.84 13.40 -20.76
C LEU A 362 -21.59 12.78 -21.40
N PRO A 363 -20.54 13.59 -21.68
CA PRO A 363 -19.32 13.07 -22.27
C PRO A 363 -18.73 11.95 -21.41
N ALA A 364 -18.75 10.73 -21.93
CA ALA A 364 -18.34 9.54 -21.21
C ALA A 364 -16.81 9.44 -21.11
N GLY A 365 -16.33 9.09 -19.93
CA GLY A 365 -14.94 8.73 -19.69
C GLY A 365 -14.64 7.25 -20.03
N LYS A 366 -13.64 6.69 -19.38
CA LYS A 366 -13.20 5.30 -19.57
C LYS A 366 -14.26 4.32 -19.01
N LYS A 367 -14.69 3.36 -19.85
CA LYS A 367 -15.53 2.25 -19.42
C LYS A 367 -14.64 1.21 -18.69
N THR A 368 -15.06 0.77 -17.52
CA THR A 368 -14.40 -0.29 -16.74
C THR A 368 -15.07 -1.64 -17.02
N LYS A 369 -14.49 -2.74 -16.51
CA LYS A 369 -15.11 -4.08 -16.62
C LYS A 369 -16.51 -4.15 -16.01
N THR A 370 -16.81 -3.29 -15.04
CA THR A 370 -18.08 -3.27 -14.28
C THR A 370 -19.05 -2.13 -14.70
N GLY A 371 -18.70 -1.34 -15.72
CA GLY A 371 -19.52 -0.22 -16.20
C GLY A 371 -18.73 1.11 -16.30
N TRP A 372 -19.44 2.23 -16.35
CA TRP A 372 -18.86 3.55 -16.42
C TRP A 372 -18.17 3.95 -15.10
N SER A 373 -16.99 4.52 -15.18
CA SER A 373 -16.33 5.10 -14.00
C SER A 373 -17.04 6.39 -13.58
N THR A 374 -17.43 6.47 -12.31
CA THR A 374 -18.03 7.66 -11.68
C THR A 374 -17.17 8.16 -10.51
N ASN A 375 -15.87 7.94 -10.55
CA ASN A 375 -14.95 8.44 -9.51
C ASN A 375 -14.88 9.98 -9.51
N ALA A 376 -14.33 10.55 -8.44
CA ALA A 376 -14.23 11.99 -8.27
C ALA A 376 -13.53 12.68 -9.46
N ALA A 377 -12.43 12.11 -9.96
CA ALA A 377 -11.69 12.68 -11.08
C ALA A 377 -12.49 12.73 -12.39
N VAL A 378 -13.39 11.76 -12.62
CA VAL A 378 -14.29 11.77 -13.78
C VAL A 378 -15.37 12.84 -13.59
N LEU A 379 -15.96 12.91 -12.40
CA LEU A 379 -17.01 13.91 -12.12
C LEU A 379 -16.46 15.35 -12.15
N GLU A 380 -15.25 15.59 -11.61
CA GLU A 380 -14.60 16.90 -11.67
C GLU A 380 -14.41 17.38 -13.12
N LYS A 381 -14.06 16.50 -14.05
CA LYS A 381 -13.94 16.83 -15.48
C LYS A 381 -15.28 17.17 -16.15
N LEU A 382 -16.40 16.79 -15.51
CA LEU A 382 -17.75 17.07 -15.99
C LEU A 382 -18.35 18.32 -15.37
N ARG A 383 -17.65 19.00 -14.45
CA ARG A 383 -18.13 20.28 -13.87
C ARG A 383 -18.53 21.28 -14.96
N GLY A 384 -19.65 21.94 -14.73
CA GLY A 384 -20.22 22.92 -15.67
C GLY A 384 -20.87 22.31 -16.92
N LYS A 385 -20.85 20.97 -17.09
CA LYS A 385 -21.55 20.33 -18.22
C LYS A 385 -23.03 20.07 -17.94
N HIS A 386 -23.36 19.84 -16.69
CA HIS A 386 -24.76 19.64 -16.24
C HIS A 386 -24.88 19.94 -14.74
N PRO A 387 -25.96 20.59 -14.25
CA PRO A 387 -26.13 20.93 -12.83
C PRO A 387 -26.07 19.73 -11.88
N ILE A 388 -26.48 18.55 -12.34
CA ILE A 388 -26.45 17.29 -11.55
C ILE A 388 -25.03 16.96 -11.04
N ILE A 389 -23.98 17.35 -11.75
CA ILE A 389 -22.59 16.99 -11.43
C ILE A 389 -22.15 17.63 -10.11
N ASP A 390 -22.37 18.95 -9.98
CA ASP A 390 -22.02 19.65 -8.75
C ASP A 390 -22.83 19.14 -7.56
N GLN A 391 -24.13 18.87 -7.76
CA GLN A 391 -25.00 18.29 -6.75
C GLN A 391 -24.53 16.89 -6.31
N ILE A 392 -24.10 16.03 -7.22
CA ILE A 392 -23.54 14.70 -6.90
C ILE A 392 -22.24 14.81 -6.12
N LEU A 393 -21.37 15.73 -6.49
CA LEU A 393 -20.11 15.97 -5.77
C LEU A 393 -20.38 16.45 -4.34
N ASP A 394 -21.30 17.38 -4.15
CA ASP A 394 -21.71 17.87 -2.84
C ASP A 394 -22.44 16.79 -2.02
N TYR A 395 -23.36 16.04 -2.63
CA TYR A 395 -24.04 14.91 -1.99
C TYR A 395 -23.02 13.88 -1.47
N ARG A 396 -22.08 13.48 -2.30
CA ARG A 396 -21.03 12.52 -1.90
C ARG A 396 -20.14 13.06 -0.78
N MET A 397 -19.80 14.33 -0.83
CA MET A 397 -19.02 14.99 0.22
C MET A 397 -19.79 14.99 1.56
N LEU A 398 -21.04 15.47 1.58
CA LEU A 398 -21.84 15.52 2.79
C LEU A 398 -22.15 14.12 3.34
N THR A 399 -22.48 13.17 2.46
CA THR A 399 -22.72 11.78 2.88
C THR A 399 -21.48 11.16 3.49
N LYS A 400 -20.28 11.43 2.94
CA LYS A 400 -19.03 10.97 3.52
C LYS A 400 -18.74 11.63 4.87
N LEU A 401 -18.97 12.93 4.99
CA LEU A 401 -18.83 13.65 6.27
C LEU A 401 -19.75 13.05 7.33
N LYS A 402 -21.03 12.83 7.00
CA LYS A 402 -21.98 12.23 7.93
C LYS A 402 -21.60 10.78 8.28
N SER A 403 -21.47 9.91 7.28
CA SER A 403 -21.31 8.47 7.54
C SER A 403 -19.97 8.10 8.16
N THR A 404 -18.87 8.74 7.72
CA THR A 404 -17.51 8.39 8.17
C THR A 404 -17.10 9.17 9.40
N TYR A 405 -17.38 10.48 9.43
CA TYR A 405 -16.83 11.34 10.47
C TYR A 405 -17.83 11.72 11.56
N ALA A 406 -19.14 11.86 11.26
CA ALA A 406 -20.13 12.07 12.31
C ALA A 406 -20.58 10.73 12.91
N ASP A 407 -21.34 9.93 12.15
CA ASP A 407 -21.93 8.67 12.62
C ASP A 407 -20.87 7.60 12.91
N GLY A 408 -19.75 7.60 12.13
CA GLY A 408 -18.63 6.69 12.34
C GLY A 408 -17.92 6.96 13.66
N LEU A 409 -17.47 8.19 13.90
CA LEU A 409 -16.77 8.56 15.13
C LEU A 409 -17.66 8.43 16.37
N LEU A 410 -18.97 8.68 16.26
CA LEU A 410 -19.91 8.47 17.39
C LEU A 410 -19.92 7.02 17.90
N LYS A 411 -19.69 6.05 17.04
CA LYS A 411 -19.64 4.62 17.40
C LYS A 411 -18.33 4.24 18.08
N GLU A 412 -17.26 4.99 17.79
CA GLU A 412 -15.92 4.77 18.32
C GLU A 412 -15.69 5.46 19.67
N ILE A 413 -16.65 6.27 20.16
CA ILE A 413 -16.53 6.90 21.47
C ILE A 413 -16.74 5.85 22.56
N SER A 414 -15.69 5.57 23.32
CA SER A 414 -15.68 4.64 24.43
C SER A 414 -16.47 5.14 25.64
N ALA A 415 -16.59 4.32 26.69
CA ALA A 415 -17.35 4.64 27.90
C ALA A 415 -16.80 5.85 28.67
N ASP A 416 -15.52 6.15 28.52
CA ASP A 416 -14.84 7.31 29.12
C ASP A 416 -15.05 8.63 28.33
N GLY A 417 -15.81 8.58 27.22
CA GLY A 417 -16.08 9.73 26.35
C GLY A 417 -14.96 10.02 25.35
N ARG A 418 -14.00 9.12 25.18
CA ARG A 418 -12.83 9.31 24.34
C ARG A 418 -12.83 8.40 23.12
N ILE A 419 -12.08 8.79 22.11
CA ILE A 419 -11.74 7.96 20.95
C ILE A 419 -10.29 7.51 21.11
N HIS A 420 -10.07 6.21 21.02
CA HIS A 420 -8.76 5.56 21.12
C HIS A 420 -8.39 4.99 19.76
N THR A 421 -7.63 5.73 18.98
CA THR A 421 -7.11 5.23 17.70
C THR A 421 -5.97 4.25 17.92
N ASN A 422 -5.62 3.47 16.91
CA ASN A 422 -4.41 2.65 16.87
C ASN A 422 -3.40 3.27 15.90
N PHE A 423 -2.19 3.60 16.39
CA PHE A 423 -1.08 4.11 15.59
C PHE A 423 -0.24 2.97 15.03
N GLN A 424 -0.30 2.78 13.73
CA GLN A 424 0.45 1.74 13.03
C GLN A 424 1.89 2.20 12.75
N MET A 425 2.86 1.45 13.24
CA MET A 425 4.30 1.75 13.09
C MET A 425 4.92 1.07 11.86
N THR A 426 4.29 0.01 11.32
CA THR A 426 4.87 -0.92 10.35
C THR A 426 4.14 -0.95 9.00
N VAL A 427 3.27 0.03 8.72
CA VAL A 427 2.42 0.03 7.50
C VAL A 427 3.03 0.84 6.36
N THR A 428 3.59 2.02 6.65
CA THR A 428 4.09 2.91 5.61
C THR A 428 5.53 2.60 5.25
N ALA A 429 5.85 2.60 3.98
CA ALA A 429 7.22 2.32 3.53
C ALA A 429 8.22 3.48 3.76
N THR A 430 7.74 4.65 4.20
CA THR A 430 8.55 5.84 4.48
C THR A 430 8.84 6.06 5.97
N GLY A 431 8.35 5.21 6.86
CA GLY A 431 8.48 5.40 8.30
C GLY A 431 7.42 6.30 8.95
N ARG A 432 6.50 6.89 8.17
CA ARG A 432 5.39 7.65 8.74
C ARG A 432 4.47 6.75 9.55
N LEU A 433 3.90 7.28 10.63
CA LEU A 433 2.81 6.62 11.33
C LEU A 433 1.53 6.68 10.49
N SER A 434 0.68 5.68 10.62
CA SER A 434 -0.71 5.75 10.15
C SER A 434 -1.65 5.48 11.33
N SER A 435 -2.90 5.94 11.20
CA SER A 435 -3.93 5.83 12.23
C SER A 435 -5.06 4.97 11.70
N THR A 436 -5.52 4.01 12.50
CA THR A 436 -6.63 3.10 12.17
C THR A 436 -7.54 2.92 13.38
N GLU A 437 -8.76 2.54 13.17
CA GLU A 437 -9.76 2.15 14.18
C GLU A 437 -9.95 3.19 15.30
N PRO A 438 -10.39 4.43 14.95
CA PRO A 438 -10.65 5.01 13.62
C PRO A 438 -9.43 5.74 13.03
N ASN A 439 -9.44 5.98 11.71
CA ASN A 439 -8.41 6.82 11.09
C ASN A 439 -8.66 8.32 11.36
N LEU A 440 -7.94 8.88 12.31
CA LEU A 440 -8.03 10.30 12.70
C LEU A 440 -7.20 11.23 11.81
N GLN A 441 -6.24 10.70 11.03
CA GLN A 441 -5.39 11.50 10.14
C GLN A 441 -6.13 12.03 8.90
N ASN A 442 -7.26 11.41 8.54
CA ASN A 442 -8.04 11.76 7.35
C ASN A 442 -9.22 12.70 7.63
N ILE A 443 -9.33 13.27 8.84
CA ILE A 443 -10.35 14.27 9.15
C ILE A 443 -10.12 15.50 8.26
N PRO A 444 -11.13 15.94 7.46
CA PRO A 444 -10.96 17.05 6.52
C PRO A 444 -10.60 18.36 7.22
N VAL A 445 -9.66 19.14 6.61
CA VAL A 445 -9.21 20.44 7.15
C VAL A 445 -9.50 21.60 6.24
N ARG A 446 -9.65 21.36 4.93
CA ARG A 446 -9.67 22.45 3.93
C ARG A 446 -11.03 23.09 3.72
N ARG A 447 -12.12 22.46 4.12
CA ARG A 447 -13.50 22.95 3.98
C ARG A 447 -14.05 23.27 5.35
N GLU A 448 -14.87 24.31 5.44
CA GLU A 448 -15.47 24.80 6.69
C GLU A 448 -16.19 23.69 7.48
N LEU A 449 -17.02 22.91 6.81
CA LEU A 449 -17.72 21.77 7.43
C LEU A 449 -16.76 20.68 7.96
N GLY A 450 -15.66 20.44 7.27
CA GLY A 450 -14.63 19.50 7.75
C GLY A 450 -13.89 20.03 8.97
N ALA A 451 -13.59 21.33 8.99
CA ALA A 451 -12.94 21.99 10.12
C ALA A 451 -13.81 21.95 11.39
N GLN A 452 -15.14 22.01 11.26
CA GLN A 452 -16.06 21.91 12.40
C GLN A 452 -15.91 20.60 13.17
N ILE A 453 -15.63 19.49 12.51
CA ILE A 453 -15.42 18.18 13.16
C ILE A 453 -14.26 18.23 14.15
N ARG A 454 -13.19 18.96 13.81
CA ARG A 454 -12.03 19.12 14.70
C ARG A 454 -12.35 19.87 15.99
N ASN A 455 -13.29 20.82 15.94
CA ASN A 455 -13.74 21.56 17.11
C ASN A 455 -14.48 20.70 18.15
N MET A 456 -14.87 19.50 17.78
CA MET A 456 -15.56 18.54 18.67
C MET A 456 -14.57 17.69 19.48
N PHE A 457 -13.27 17.74 19.14
CA PHE A 457 -12.20 17.20 19.97
C PHE A 457 -11.82 18.28 20.98
N VAL A 458 -12.04 18.00 22.24
CA VAL A 458 -11.97 18.99 23.33
C VAL A 458 -10.97 18.58 24.39
N ALA A 459 -10.46 19.56 25.15
CA ALA A 459 -9.63 19.29 26.30
C ALA A 459 -10.47 18.79 27.50
N SER A 460 -9.88 17.97 28.35
CA SER A 460 -10.48 17.61 29.62
C SER A 460 -10.61 18.85 30.54
N PRO A 461 -11.56 18.87 31.48
CA PRO A 461 -11.69 19.96 32.44
C PRO A 461 -10.35 20.29 33.12
N GLY A 462 -9.98 21.58 33.12
CA GLY A 462 -8.72 22.06 33.69
C GLY A 462 -7.47 21.83 32.84
N LYS A 463 -7.63 21.32 31.61
CA LYS A 463 -6.55 21.13 30.65
C LYS A 463 -6.76 21.98 29.40
N VAL A 464 -5.72 22.09 28.56
CA VAL A 464 -5.74 22.75 27.28
C VAL A 464 -5.20 21.82 26.20
N LEU A 465 -5.63 22.04 24.95
CA LEU A 465 -5.00 21.40 23.80
C LEU A 465 -3.86 22.31 23.32
N VAL A 466 -2.71 21.69 23.06
CA VAL A 466 -1.55 22.37 22.48
C VAL A 466 -1.30 21.76 21.10
N ASP A 467 -1.33 22.58 20.06
CA ASP A 467 -1.00 22.19 18.70
C ASP A 467 0.38 22.78 18.34
N ALA A 468 1.29 21.92 17.91
CA ALA A 468 2.62 22.32 17.46
C ALA A 468 2.99 21.55 16.18
N ASP A 469 3.18 22.26 15.07
CA ASP A 469 3.52 21.69 13.77
C ASP A 469 4.84 22.26 13.24
N TYR A 470 5.55 21.44 12.46
CA TYR A 470 6.74 21.87 11.74
C TYR A 470 6.37 22.61 10.46
N SER A 471 6.76 23.89 10.38
CA SER A 471 6.56 24.69 9.17
C SER A 471 7.43 24.16 8.03
N GLN A 472 6.80 23.61 6.98
CA GLN A 472 7.43 23.22 5.71
C GLN A 472 8.62 22.25 5.87
N ILE A 473 8.51 21.27 6.76
CA ILE A 473 9.62 20.36 7.13
C ILE A 473 10.26 19.69 5.90
N GLU A 474 9.45 19.20 4.95
CA GLU A 474 9.96 18.50 3.76
C GLU A 474 10.77 19.43 2.84
N LEU A 475 10.36 20.70 2.67
CA LEU A 475 11.11 21.68 1.89
C LEU A 475 12.39 22.13 2.59
N ARG A 476 12.38 22.22 3.92
CA ARG A 476 13.58 22.50 4.72
C ARG A 476 14.59 21.35 4.61
N LEU A 477 14.11 20.11 4.63
CA LEU A 477 14.94 18.94 4.42
C LEU A 477 15.47 18.86 2.99
N LEU A 478 14.66 19.18 1.98
CA LEU A 478 15.13 19.29 0.59
C LEU A 478 16.25 20.31 0.48
N ALA A 479 16.06 21.51 1.03
CA ALA A 479 17.08 22.57 1.03
C ALA A 479 18.38 22.10 1.67
N HIS A 480 18.30 21.40 2.82
CA HIS A 480 19.46 20.89 3.55
C HIS A 480 20.17 19.74 2.80
N ILE A 481 19.41 18.73 2.36
CA ILE A 481 19.97 17.53 1.69
C ILE A 481 20.55 17.87 0.32
N ALA A 482 19.88 18.78 -0.41
CA ALA A 482 20.36 19.31 -1.69
C ALA A 482 21.51 20.32 -1.52
N ASN A 483 21.73 20.81 -0.32
CA ASN A 483 22.66 21.92 -0.01
C ASN A 483 22.42 23.14 -0.91
N ASP A 484 21.14 23.49 -1.17
CA ASP A 484 20.77 24.59 -2.03
C ASP A 484 20.83 25.90 -1.25
N GLU A 485 21.86 26.71 -1.49
CA GLU A 485 22.12 27.96 -0.76
C GLU A 485 20.98 28.97 -0.91
N THR A 486 20.34 29.06 -2.08
CA THR A 486 19.22 29.97 -2.34
C THR A 486 18.01 29.59 -1.49
N MET A 487 17.68 28.30 -1.46
CA MET A 487 16.56 27.80 -0.65
C MET A 487 16.85 27.89 0.86
N ILE A 488 18.08 27.61 1.27
CA ILE A 488 18.53 27.77 2.67
C ILE A 488 18.43 29.24 3.10
N ALA A 489 18.88 30.18 2.26
CA ALA A 489 18.81 31.61 2.55
C ALA A 489 17.34 32.06 2.71
N ALA A 490 16.43 31.64 1.83
CA ALA A 490 15.01 31.94 1.92
C ALA A 490 14.38 31.46 3.23
N PHE A 491 14.77 30.26 3.71
CA PHE A 491 14.30 29.78 5.02
C PHE A 491 14.90 30.52 6.20
N ARG A 492 16.14 30.99 6.09
CA ARG A 492 16.80 31.78 7.16
C ARG A 492 16.28 33.20 7.28
N SER A 493 15.83 33.81 6.17
CA SER A 493 15.20 35.13 6.20
C SER A 493 13.82 35.16 6.85
N GLY A 494 13.21 33.97 7.04
CA GLY A 494 11.86 33.84 7.61
C GLY A 494 10.73 34.18 6.64
N GLU A 495 11.04 34.37 5.37
CA GLU A 495 10.06 34.67 4.33
C GLU A 495 9.21 33.44 3.97
N ASP A 496 8.05 33.71 3.37
CA ASP A 496 7.20 32.65 2.86
C ASP A 496 7.83 31.98 1.63
N ILE A 497 8.37 30.78 1.80
CA ILE A 497 9.06 30.03 0.73
C ILE A 497 8.21 29.90 -0.54
N HIS A 498 6.88 29.82 -0.44
CA HIS A 498 6.01 29.73 -1.61
C HIS A 498 5.88 31.07 -2.32
N ALA A 499 5.87 32.18 -1.58
CA ALA A 499 5.89 33.50 -2.16
C ALA A 499 7.26 33.81 -2.79
N VAL A 500 8.36 33.45 -2.12
CA VAL A 500 9.73 33.58 -2.66
C VAL A 500 9.86 32.76 -3.95
N THR A 501 9.41 31.51 -3.96
CA THR A 501 9.41 30.66 -5.17
C THR A 501 8.55 31.28 -6.28
N ALA A 502 7.36 31.82 -5.96
CA ALA A 502 6.51 32.50 -6.93
C ALA A 502 7.18 33.71 -7.55
N SER A 503 7.76 34.60 -6.72
CA SER A 503 8.53 35.76 -7.18
C SER A 503 9.61 35.36 -8.18
N GLN A 504 10.34 34.29 -7.88
CA GLN A 504 11.44 33.80 -8.69
C GLN A 504 11.00 33.11 -9.99
N VAL A 505 9.96 32.27 -9.92
CA VAL A 505 9.45 31.49 -11.06
C VAL A 505 8.70 32.38 -12.05
N PHE A 506 7.93 33.37 -11.55
CA PHE A 506 7.15 34.27 -12.38
C PHE A 506 7.89 35.59 -12.71
N GLY A 507 9.04 35.85 -12.08
CA GLY A 507 9.85 37.05 -12.33
C GLY A 507 9.20 38.33 -11.85
N VAL A 508 8.42 38.29 -10.76
CA VAL A 508 7.73 39.44 -10.16
C VAL A 508 8.32 39.77 -8.79
N PRO A 509 8.30 41.03 -8.35
CA PRO A 509 8.67 41.39 -6.98
C PRO A 509 7.88 40.61 -5.94
N LEU A 510 8.49 40.34 -4.78
CA LEU A 510 7.88 39.50 -3.73
C LEU A 510 6.54 40.07 -3.25
N GLU A 511 6.46 41.38 -3.11
CA GLU A 511 5.27 42.16 -2.69
C GLU A 511 4.15 42.19 -3.74
N GLU A 512 4.44 41.87 -4.99
CA GLU A 512 3.48 41.80 -6.09
C GLU A 512 2.98 40.40 -6.39
N VAL A 513 3.46 39.37 -5.63
CA VAL A 513 3.04 37.98 -5.79
C VAL A 513 1.57 37.82 -5.46
N THR A 514 0.78 37.45 -6.45
CA THR A 514 -0.64 37.19 -6.27
C THR A 514 -0.92 35.87 -5.51
N PRO A 515 -2.08 35.73 -4.83
CA PRO A 515 -2.47 34.48 -4.19
C PRO A 515 -2.48 33.27 -5.14
N LEU A 516 -2.84 33.48 -6.41
CA LEU A 516 -2.84 32.45 -7.44
C LEU A 516 -1.41 31.99 -7.78
N GLN A 517 -0.50 32.93 -8.01
CA GLN A 517 0.93 32.63 -8.27
C GLN A 517 1.56 31.90 -7.09
N ARG A 518 1.28 32.34 -5.85
CA ARG A 518 1.73 31.65 -4.64
C ARG A 518 1.17 30.22 -4.56
N SER A 519 -0.09 30.01 -4.95
CA SER A 519 -0.71 28.69 -5.00
C SER A 519 -0.06 27.78 -6.04
N HIS A 520 0.22 28.31 -7.24
CA HIS A 520 0.95 27.58 -8.28
C HIS A 520 2.38 27.22 -7.83
N ALA A 521 3.10 28.16 -7.24
CA ALA A 521 4.44 27.92 -6.69
C ALA A 521 4.41 26.87 -5.57
N LYS A 522 3.37 26.87 -4.73
CA LYS A 522 3.17 25.81 -3.73
C LYS A 522 3.03 24.45 -4.39
N ALA A 523 2.24 24.33 -5.46
CA ALA A 523 2.09 23.08 -6.21
C ALA A 523 3.41 22.65 -6.87
N VAL A 524 4.21 23.60 -7.40
CA VAL A 524 5.54 23.31 -7.94
C VAL A 524 6.48 22.81 -6.83
N ASN A 525 6.57 23.50 -5.70
CA ASN A 525 7.43 23.13 -4.58
C ASN A 525 7.16 21.70 -4.09
N PHE A 526 5.89 21.38 -3.82
CA PHE A 526 5.53 20.03 -3.38
C PHE A 526 5.64 19.00 -4.51
N GLY A 527 5.23 19.36 -5.72
CA GLY A 527 5.33 18.50 -6.88
C GLY A 527 6.76 18.03 -7.13
N ILE A 528 7.74 18.90 -6.99
CA ILE A 528 9.16 18.57 -7.16
C ILE A 528 9.63 17.58 -6.10
N VAL A 529 9.29 17.79 -4.82
CA VAL A 529 9.59 16.84 -3.74
C VAL A 529 9.05 15.43 -4.05
N TYR A 530 7.87 15.37 -4.70
CA TYR A 530 7.22 14.09 -5.05
C TYR A 530 7.58 13.58 -6.45
N GLY A 531 8.48 14.24 -7.19
CA GLY A 531 8.89 13.83 -8.52
C GLY A 531 7.77 13.94 -9.57
N ILE A 532 6.96 15.01 -9.50
CA ILE A 532 5.83 15.25 -10.41
C ILE A 532 6.33 15.47 -11.85
N SER A 533 5.57 14.99 -12.83
CA SER A 533 5.79 15.32 -14.24
C SER A 533 5.15 16.67 -14.61
N ALA A 534 5.67 17.34 -15.64
CA ALA A 534 5.06 18.57 -16.17
C ALA A 534 3.59 18.35 -16.62
N PHE A 535 3.26 17.16 -17.09
CA PHE A 535 1.88 16.79 -17.44
C PHE A 535 0.97 16.76 -16.20
N SER A 536 1.40 16.12 -15.12
CA SER A 536 0.60 16.05 -13.88
C SER A 536 0.49 17.42 -13.21
N LEU A 537 1.59 18.19 -13.18
CA LEU A 537 1.59 19.55 -12.65
C LEU A 537 0.60 20.45 -13.42
N ALA A 538 0.60 20.36 -14.75
CA ALA A 538 -0.34 21.12 -15.59
C ALA A 538 -1.81 20.82 -15.25
N GLN A 539 -2.14 19.57 -14.99
CA GLN A 539 -3.49 19.18 -14.54
C GLN A 539 -3.83 19.72 -13.15
N ASP A 540 -2.87 19.70 -12.23
CA ASP A 540 -3.09 20.12 -10.83
C ASP A 540 -3.33 21.63 -10.71
N ILE A 541 -2.65 22.44 -11.53
CA ILE A 541 -2.76 23.92 -11.48
C ILE A 541 -3.62 24.52 -12.61
N GLY A 542 -4.15 23.67 -13.51
CA GLY A 542 -5.08 24.10 -14.56
C GLY A 542 -4.45 24.93 -15.68
N VAL A 543 -3.18 24.66 -16.05
CA VAL A 543 -2.44 25.35 -17.10
C VAL A 543 -2.06 24.39 -18.25
N PHE A 544 -1.52 24.92 -19.34
CA PHE A 544 -0.97 24.08 -20.41
C PHE A 544 0.32 23.35 -19.96
N GLN A 545 0.57 22.16 -20.51
CA GLN A 545 1.77 21.39 -20.17
C GLN A 545 3.07 22.13 -20.48
N SER A 546 3.11 22.93 -21.54
CA SER A 546 4.26 23.79 -21.88
C SER A 546 4.53 24.84 -20.81
N GLU A 547 3.48 25.40 -20.24
CA GLU A 547 3.56 26.39 -19.18
C GLU A 547 4.03 25.77 -17.85
N ALA A 548 3.44 24.63 -17.46
CA ALA A 548 3.92 23.87 -16.30
C ALA A 548 5.38 23.47 -16.44
N LYS A 549 5.82 23.08 -17.66
CA LYS A 549 7.22 22.79 -17.93
C LYS A 549 8.10 24.02 -17.75
N ALA A 550 7.67 25.17 -18.25
CA ALA A 550 8.41 26.43 -18.08
C ALA A 550 8.55 26.81 -16.59
N TYR A 551 7.52 26.58 -15.78
CA TYR A 551 7.60 26.80 -14.32
C TYR A 551 8.62 25.85 -13.66
N MET A 552 8.64 24.58 -14.04
CA MET A 552 9.64 23.62 -13.54
C MET A 552 11.07 24.00 -13.98
N ASP A 553 11.24 24.39 -15.24
CA ASP A 553 12.55 24.80 -15.78
C ASP A 553 13.06 26.07 -15.05
N SER A 554 12.20 27.06 -14.80
CA SER A 554 12.53 28.28 -14.03
C SER A 554 12.86 27.95 -12.57
N TYR A 555 12.13 27.01 -11.96
CA TYR A 555 12.42 26.54 -10.61
C TYR A 555 13.83 25.93 -10.51
N PHE A 556 14.17 25.01 -11.41
CA PHE A 556 15.49 24.36 -11.42
C PHE A 556 16.62 25.31 -11.85
N ALA A 557 16.32 26.31 -12.66
CA ALA A 557 17.27 27.36 -12.97
C ALA A 557 17.60 28.22 -11.75
N LYS A 558 16.70 28.33 -10.77
CA LYS A 558 16.91 29.08 -9.54
C LYS A 558 17.48 28.21 -8.41
N TYR A 559 16.96 26.99 -8.25
CA TYR A 559 17.37 26.04 -7.22
C TYR A 559 18.26 24.92 -7.84
N HIS A 560 19.51 25.28 -8.20
CA HIS A 560 20.42 24.35 -8.90
C HIS A 560 20.78 23.15 -8.03
N GLY A 561 21.00 23.39 -6.72
CA GLY A 561 21.32 22.32 -5.78
C GLY A 561 20.23 21.25 -5.72
N VAL A 562 18.96 21.65 -5.85
CA VAL A 562 17.84 20.71 -5.91
C VAL A 562 17.93 19.86 -7.17
N ARG A 563 18.24 20.45 -8.34
CA ARG A 563 18.40 19.70 -9.60
C ARG A 563 19.54 18.69 -9.51
N GLU A 564 20.69 19.14 -9.05
CA GLU A 564 21.86 18.28 -8.87
C GLU A 564 21.61 17.15 -7.89
N TYR A 565 20.90 17.42 -6.80
CA TYR A 565 20.47 16.40 -5.85
C TYR A 565 19.59 15.34 -6.51
N MET A 566 18.57 15.77 -7.27
CA MET A 566 17.64 14.85 -7.94
C MET A 566 18.36 13.92 -8.91
N ASP A 567 19.25 14.46 -9.74
CA ASP A 567 20.01 13.66 -10.69
C ASP A 567 20.98 12.70 -9.98
N ARG A 568 21.67 13.18 -8.93
CA ARG A 568 22.61 12.38 -8.12
C ARG A 568 21.92 11.25 -7.37
N ILE A 569 20.81 11.51 -6.67
CA ILE A 569 20.16 10.48 -5.84
C ILE A 569 19.57 9.35 -6.69
N VAL A 570 19.02 9.67 -7.86
CA VAL A 570 18.49 8.66 -8.79
C VAL A 570 19.65 7.81 -9.36
N ALA A 571 20.76 8.44 -9.74
CA ALA A 571 21.94 7.72 -10.22
C ALA A 571 22.52 6.80 -9.13
N GLN A 572 22.65 7.30 -7.91
CA GLN A 572 23.13 6.53 -6.76
C GLN A 572 22.17 5.38 -6.44
N ALA A 573 20.85 5.62 -6.39
CA ALA A 573 19.88 4.56 -6.15
C ALA A 573 19.90 3.45 -7.20
N LYS A 574 20.18 3.78 -8.47
CA LYS A 574 20.39 2.78 -9.54
C LYS A 574 21.66 1.95 -9.34
N ALA A 575 22.71 2.56 -8.83
CA ALA A 575 23.96 1.86 -8.56
C ALA A 575 23.87 0.97 -7.32
N ASP A 576 23.37 1.53 -6.21
CA ASP A 576 23.34 0.87 -4.91
C ASP A 576 22.15 -0.08 -4.74
N GLY A 577 21.04 0.18 -5.44
CA GLY A 577 19.78 -0.58 -5.32
C GLY A 577 18.88 -0.13 -4.16
N TYR A 578 19.25 0.92 -3.42
CA TYR A 578 18.50 1.45 -2.28
C TYR A 578 18.73 2.95 -2.08
N VAL A 579 17.92 3.55 -1.21
CA VAL A 579 18.11 4.90 -0.65
C VAL A 579 17.97 4.88 0.87
N THR A 580 18.50 5.92 1.53
CA THR A 580 18.44 6.06 3.00
C THR A 580 18.00 7.45 3.42
N THR A 581 17.41 7.54 4.63
CA THR A 581 17.21 8.82 5.34
C THR A 581 18.50 9.29 6.00
N LEU A 582 18.50 10.51 6.55
CA LEU A 582 19.62 11.02 7.36
C LEU A 582 19.85 10.21 8.66
N PHE A 583 18.86 9.45 9.10
CA PHE A 583 18.94 8.58 10.29
C PHE A 583 19.21 7.11 9.94
N GLY A 584 19.52 6.81 8.67
CA GLY A 584 19.89 5.46 8.24
C GLY A 584 18.69 4.55 7.93
N ARG A 585 17.46 5.03 7.93
CA ARG A 585 16.30 4.23 7.46
C ARG A 585 16.48 3.90 6.00
N ARG A 586 16.54 2.62 5.68
CA ARG A 586 16.80 2.10 4.34
C ARG A 586 15.50 1.71 3.62
N ARG A 587 15.48 1.96 2.30
CA ARG A 587 14.47 1.46 1.37
C ARG A 587 15.15 0.85 0.16
N ASP A 588 15.03 -0.45 -0.02
CA ASP A 588 15.45 -1.14 -1.25
C ASP A 588 14.52 -0.83 -2.41
N LEU A 589 15.07 -0.70 -3.61
CA LEU A 589 14.39 -0.24 -4.83
C LEU A 589 14.59 -1.23 -5.99
N PRO A 590 14.07 -2.46 -5.89
CA PRO A 590 14.17 -3.43 -6.98
C PRO A 590 13.48 -2.96 -8.26
N GLU A 591 12.52 -2.04 -8.16
CA GLU A 591 11.79 -1.44 -9.27
C GLU A 591 12.73 -0.73 -10.26
N LEU A 592 13.84 -0.18 -9.82
CA LEU A 592 14.81 0.53 -10.67
C LEU A 592 15.47 -0.37 -11.71
N LYS A 593 15.52 -1.69 -11.46
CA LYS A 593 16.06 -2.70 -12.38
C LYS A 593 15.00 -3.27 -13.33
N SER A 594 13.73 -2.85 -13.21
CA SER A 594 12.64 -3.37 -14.03
C SER A 594 12.76 -2.93 -15.49
N SER A 595 12.48 -3.84 -16.43
CA SER A 595 12.32 -3.51 -17.85
C SER A 595 11.05 -2.70 -18.10
N ASN A 596 10.04 -2.79 -17.23
CA ASN A 596 8.80 -2.04 -17.31
C ASN A 596 9.05 -0.56 -16.96
N PHE A 597 8.80 0.33 -17.94
CA PHE A 597 8.99 1.77 -17.78
C PHE A 597 8.22 2.35 -16.58
N ASN A 598 6.96 1.95 -16.37
CA ASN A 598 6.13 2.49 -15.29
C ASN A 598 6.68 2.10 -13.91
N LEU A 599 7.14 0.86 -13.75
CA LEU A 599 7.77 0.39 -12.51
C LEU A 599 9.09 1.11 -12.26
N ARG A 600 9.92 1.24 -13.29
CA ARG A 600 11.19 1.96 -13.18
C ARG A 600 10.97 3.44 -12.81
N SER A 601 10.05 4.14 -13.47
CA SER A 601 9.69 5.51 -13.15
C SER A 601 9.09 5.65 -11.74
N PHE A 602 8.36 4.65 -11.27
CA PHE A 602 7.90 4.62 -9.88
C PHE A 602 9.09 4.52 -8.92
N GLY A 603 10.05 3.63 -9.17
CA GLY A 603 11.28 3.51 -8.36
C GLY A 603 12.09 4.82 -8.33
N GLU A 604 12.20 5.54 -9.45
CA GLU A 604 12.87 6.85 -9.50
C GLU A 604 12.16 7.90 -8.63
N ARG A 605 10.83 7.95 -8.65
CA ARG A 605 10.07 8.85 -7.74
C ARG A 605 10.24 8.48 -6.28
N VAL A 606 10.28 7.20 -5.95
CA VAL A 606 10.54 6.75 -4.57
C VAL A 606 11.95 7.14 -4.14
N ALA A 607 12.95 7.01 -5.03
CA ALA A 607 14.33 7.43 -4.74
C ALA A 607 14.44 8.92 -4.41
N LEU A 608 13.65 9.77 -5.07
CA LEU A 608 13.61 11.21 -4.80
C LEU A 608 12.90 11.55 -3.48
N ASN A 609 11.76 10.91 -3.24
CA ASN A 609 10.85 11.27 -2.15
C ASN A 609 11.26 10.66 -0.80
N MET A 610 11.70 9.38 -0.77
CA MET A 610 11.90 8.63 0.45
C MET A 610 12.94 9.25 1.39
N PRO A 611 14.11 9.75 0.94
CA PRO A 611 15.08 10.38 1.83
C PRO A 611 14.53 11.62 2.55
N ILE A 612 13.68 12.39 1.87
CA ILE A 612 13.08 13.61 2.42
C ILE A 612 11.92 13.26 3.37
N GLN A 613 10.95 12.51 2.87
CA GLN A 613 9.75 12.15 3.63
C GLN A 613 10.05 11.25 4.82
N GLY A 614 10.97 10.29 4.64
CA GLY A 614 11.39 9.40 5.71
C GLY A 614 12.20 10.15 6.78
N THR A 615 13.09 11.07 6.40
CA THR A 615 13.81 11.90 7.38
C THR A 615 12.85 12.80 8.16
N ALA A 616 11.81 13.34 7.51
CA ALA A 616 10.77 14.10 8.21
C ALA A 616 10.05 13.23 9.26
N ALA A 617 9.72 12.00 8.90
CA ALA A 617 9.10 11.04 9.83
C ALA A 617 10.03 10.70 11.00
N ASP A 618 11.32 10.48 10.75
CA ASP A 618 12.30 10.19 11.79
C ASP A 618 12.47 11.36 12.77
N ILE A 619 12.50 12.61 12.28
CA ILE A 619 12.56 13.82 13.13
C ILE A 619 11.31 13.94 14.01
N ILE A 620 10.12 13.74 13.45
CA ILE A 620 8.87 13.81 14.22
C ILE A 620 8.85 12.74 15.30
N LYS A 621 9.23 11.51 14.99
CA LYS A 621 9.30 10.41 15.95
C LYS A 621 10.30 10.70 17.09
N ALA A 622 11.49 11.19 16.75
CA ALA A 622 12.48 11.60 17.74
C ALA A 622 11.98 12.76 18.62
N ALA A 623 11.25 13.72 18.04
CA ALA A 623 10.62 14.80 18.78
C ALA A 623 9.54 14.29 19.74
N MET A 624 8.66 13.35 19.29
CA MET A 624 7.64 12.74 20.15
C MET A 624 8.25 12.06 21.38
N VAL A 625 9.33 11.28 21.19
CA VAL A 625 10.05 10.63 22.30
C VAL A 625 10.59 11.66 23.29
N ARG A 626 11.22 12.76 22.79
CA ARG A 626 11.79 13.81 23.63
C ARG A 626 10.72 14.62 24.36
N VAL A 627 9.62 14.95 23.69
CA VAL A 627 8.48 15.69 24.28
C VAL A 627 7.85 14.86 25.40
N ASP A 628 7.55 13.59 25.16
CA ASP A 628 6.99 12.69 26.19
C ASP A 628 7.92 12.58 27.40
N ALA A 629 9.22 12.36 27.16
CA ALA A 629 10.19 12.26 28.26
C ALA A 629 10.23 13.55 29.11
N ARG A 630 10.17 14.72 28.47
CA ARG A 630 10.16 16.00 29.16
C ARG A 630 8.85 16.26 29.92
N MET A 631 7.70 15.99 29.30
CA MET A 631 6.40 16.12 29.97
C MET A 631 6.33 15.25 31.22
N ARG A 632 6.76 14.01 31.13
CA ARG A 632 6.81 13.11 32.30
C ARG A 632 7.75 13.60 33.40
N ALA A 633 8.90 14.17 33.06
CA ALA A 633 9.84 14.72 34.01
C ALA A 633 9.28 15.97 34.72
N GLU A 634 8.41 16.73 34.05
CA GLU A 634 7.75 17.92 34.60
C GLU A 634 6.38 17.61 35.27
N GLY A 635 5.93 16.35 35.25
CA GLY A 635 4.65 15.91 35.84
C GLY A 635 3.41 16.36 35.05
N LEU A 636 3.56 16.58 33.75
CA LEU A 636 2.50 17.04 32.82
C LEU A 636 1.78 15.86 32.15
#